data_2e0b6f9d5f224192a949abdff00134f7
#
_entry.id   2e0b6f9d5f224192a949abdff00134f7
#
_cell.length_a   1.000
_cell.length_b   1.000
_cell.length_c   1.000
_cell.angle_alpha   90.00
_cell.angle_beta   90.00
_cell.angle_gamma   90.00
#
_symmetry.space_group_name_H-M   'P 1'
#
loop_
_entity.id
_entity.type
_entity.pdbx_description
1 polymer ?
#
loop_
_entity_poly.entity_id
_entity_poly.type
_entity_poly.pdbx_seq_one_letter_code
_entity_poly.pdbx_strand_id
1 'polypeptide(L)'
;ELPNPWPTTRAAIGLDFPDKKFSPKCLVIHLRGGDVFGSRNVAKYGQPPLSYYLGILDHQQWESVKVVHQDEKNPVLEGIVQACLERKLPCERFSGTLLEDLQILLRAQTLVAGRGTFMPAVVGISQHVSNVYFFEDKFVLQPDRDGVRMWRVIDKKGDFKKRVLSSNWTNSADQRSLMLSYPSQNLSITREK
;
A
#
# COMPACT_ATOMS: atom_id res chain seq x y z
N GLU A 1 -20.19 -20.72 1.05
CA GLU A 1 -19.35 -19.58 0.64
C GLU A 1 -20.24 -18.51 0.01
N LEU A 2 -20.09 -17.26 0.42
CA LEU A 2 -20.77 -16.15 -0.25
C LEU A 2 -20.17 -15.95 -1.64
N PRO A 3 -20.99 -15.68 -2.68
CA PRO A 3 -20.47 -15.45 -4.02
C PRO A 3 -19.54 -14.23 -4.04
N ASN A 4 -18.51 -14.29 -4.87
CA ASN A 4 -17.59 -13.18 -5.06
C ASN A 4 -18.34 -11.92 -5.54
N PRO A 5 -18.36 -10.81 -4.80
CA PRO A 5 -19.15 -9.63 -5.14
C PRO A 5 -18.50 -8.75 -6.23
N TRP A 6 -17.23 -8.94 -6.53
CA TRP A 6 -16.44 -7.99 -7.32
C TRP A 6 -16.88 -7.85 -8.79
N PRO A 7 -17.25 -8.92 -9.51
CA PRO A 7 -17.77 -8.76 -10.88
C PRO A 7 -19.02 -7.88 -10.95
N THR A 8 -19.97 -8.10 -10.03
CA THR A 8 -21.19 -7.28 -9.91
C THR A 8 -20.86 -5.86 -9.50
N THR A 9 -19.91 -5.68 -8.57
CA THR A 9 -19.44 -4.37 -8.12
C THR A 9 -18.83 -3.61 -9.29
N ARG A 10 -17.94 -4.21 -10.10
CA ARG A 10 -17.37 -3.56 -11.29
C ARG A 10 -18.44 -3.05 -12.24
N ALA A 11 -19.44 -3.87 -12.55
CA ALA A 11 -20.54 -3.49 -13.43
C ALA A 11 -21.37 -2.33 -12.87
N ALA A 12 -21.54 -2.27 -11.54
CA ALA A 12 -22.37 -1.27 -10.87
C ALA A 12 -21.70 0.10 -10.70
N ILE A 13 -20.36 0.15 -10.58
CA ILE A 13 -19.67 1.43 -10.31
C ILE A 13 -19.56 2.32 -11.57
N GLY A 14 -19.80 1.81 -12.76
CA GLY A 14 -19.70 2.57 -14.01
C GLY A 14 -18.30 3.16 -14.28
N LEU A 15 -17.25 2.60 -13.66
CA LEU A 15 -15.87 3.02 -13.90
C LEU A 15 -15.40 2.54 -15.26
N ASP A 16 -14.76 3.44 -15.99
CA ASP A 16 -14.01 3.09 -17.18
C ASP A 16 -12.69 2.41 -16.76
N PHE A 17 -12.65 1.08 -16.84
CA PHE A 17 -11.49 0.30 -16.42
C PHE A 17 -10.38 0.41 -17.46
N PRO A 18 -9.14 0.71 -17.03
CA PRO A 18 -8.04 0.89 -17.99
C PRO A 18 -7.68 -0.43 -18.70
N ASP A 19 -7.67 -0.42 -20.03
CA ASP A 19 -7.22 -1.55 -20.84
C ASP A 19 -5.72 -1.80 -20.74
N LYS A 20 -4.94 -0.73 -20.56
CA LYS A 20 -3.48 -0.80 -20.50
C LYS A 20 -2.99 -0.92 -19.07
N LYS A 21 -2.21 -1.96 -18.82
CA LYS A 21 -1.50 -2.18 -17.54
C LYS A 21 -0.07 -1.65 -17.58
N PHE A 22 0.48 -1.34 -16.41
CA PHE A 22 1.91 -1.05 -16.27
C PHE A 22 2.75 -2.32 -16.40
N SER A 23 4.08 -2.16 -16.57
CA SER A 23 5.03 -3.29 -16.47
C SER A 23 4.89 -3.99 -15.12
N PRO A 24 5.08 -5.32 -15.04
CA PRO A 24 5.11 -6.02 -13.76
C PRO A 24 6.27 -5.56 -12.84
N LYS A 25 7.28 -4.90 -13.42
CA LYS A 25 8.39 -4.27 -12.70
C LYS A 25 8.14 -2.78 -12.37
N CYS A 26 6.97 -2.25 -12.71
CA CYS A 26 6.51 -0.96 -12.19
C CYS A 26 5.84 -1.18 -10.84
N LEU A 27 6.47 -0.71 -9.77
CA LEU A 27 5.92 -0.78 -8.42
C LEU A 27 4.95 0.37 -8.18
N VAL A 28 3.70 0.09 -7.89
CA VAL A 28 2.71 1.10 -7.54
C VAL A 28 2.45 1.06 -6.04
N ILE A 29 2.77 2.15 -5.36
CA ILE A 29 2.65 2.30 -3.90
C ILE A 29 1.46 3.18 -3.59
N HIS A 30 0.52 2.70 -2.78
CA HIS A 30 -0.54 3.51 -2.22
C HIS A 30 -0.19 3.98 -0.81
N LEU A 31 -0.16 5.28 -0.59
CA LEU A 31 0.02 5.92 0.71
C LEU A 31 -1.27 6.57 1.17
N ARG A 32 -1.80 6.07 2.28
CA ARG A 32 -2.93 6.72 2.93
C ARG A 32 -2.46 8.01 3.61
N GLY A 33 -3.23 9.07 3.45
CA GLY A 33 -3.04 10.39 4.06
C GLY A 33 -4.28 10.83 4.82
N GLY A 34 -4.64 12.12 4.66
CA GLY A 34 -5.90 12.70 5.07
C GLY A 34 -6.15 12.64 6.58
N ASP A 35 -7.28 12.03 6.93
CA ASP A 35 -7.79 11.93 8.30
C ASP A 35 -6.87 11.15 9.25
N VAL A 36 -6.13 10.17 8.72
CA VAL A 36 -5.20 9.33 9.52
C VAL A 36 -4.09 10.16 10.15
N PHE A 37 -3.63 11.20 9.46
CA PHE A 37 -2.60 12.13 9.93
C PHE A 37 -3.17 13.50 10.32
N GLY A 38 -4.49 13.61 10.44
CA GLY A 38 -5.21 14.79 10.90
C GLY A 38 -5.35 14.83 12.42
N SER A 39 -6.20 15.77 12.88
CA SER A 39 -6.53 15.96 14.31
C SER A 39 -7.55 14.95 14.85
N ARG A 40 -8.25 14.21 13.97
CA ARG A 40 -9.22 13.21 14.39
C ARG A 40 -8.51 11.93 14.81
N ASN A 41 -8.91 11.39 15.95
CA ASN A 41 -8.38 10.11 16.40
C ASN A 41 -9.01 8.95 15.59
N VAL A 42 -8.22 8.34 14.74
CA VAL A 42 -8.59 7.17 13.92
C VAL A 42 -7.75 5.95 14.33
N ALA A 43 -7.82 5.60 15.59
CA ALA A 43 -6.93 4.66 16.30
C ALA A 43 -6.64 3.33 15.57
N LYS A 44 -7.55 2.85 14.69
CA LYS A 44 -7.38 1.60 13.94
C LYS A 44 -6.52 1.72 12.69
N TYR A 45 -6.17 2.94 12.27
CA TYR A 45 -5.60 3.19 10.94
C TYR A 45 -4.12 3.58 10.94
N GLY A 46 -3.36 3.20 11.96
CA GLY A 46 -1.89 3.34 11.92
C GLY A 46 -1.32 2.76 10.63
N GLN A 47 -0.38 3.46 10.01
CA GLN A 47 0.19 3.11 8.72
C GLN A 47 1.54 2.39 8.87
N PRO A 48 2.00 1.66 7.83
CA PRO A 48 3.29 0.96 7.86
C PRO A 48 4.48 1.90 8.04
N PRO A 49 5.61 1.41 8.61
CA PRO A 49 6.84 2.18 8.72
C PRO A 49 7.54 2.36 7.37
N LEU A 50 8.45 3.33 7.26
CA LEU A 50 9.28 3.55 6.08
C LEU A 50 10.02 2.27 5.66
N SER A 51 10.57 1.53 6.63
CA SER A 51 11.29 0.26 6.40
C SER A 51 10.45 -0.81 5.68
N TYR A 52 9.12 -0.77 5.78
CA TYR A 52 8.24 -1.63 5.00
C TYR A 52 8.41 -1.37 3.49
N TYR A 53 8.38 -0.11 3.09
CA TYR A 53 8.51 0.29 1.68
C TYR A 53 9.94 0.06 1.18
N LEU A 54 10.94 0.39 2.00
CA LEU A 54 12.35 0.16 1.66
C LEU A 54 12.64 -1.32 1.45
N GLY A 55 12.14 -2.20 2.33
CA GLY A 55 12.28 -3.64 2.18
C GLY A 55 11.67 -4.17 0.88
N ILE A 56 10.55 -3.59 0.41
CA ILE A 56 9.94 -3.96 -0.87
C ILE A 56 10.76 -3.42 -2.04
N LEU A 57 11.30 -2.21 -1.94
CA LEU A 57 12.22 -1.65 -2.95
C LEU A 57 13.46 -2.54 -3.15
N ASP A 58 13.93 -3.19 -2.09
CA ASP A 58 15.09 -4.08 -2.13
C ASP A 58 14.73 -5.55 -2.42
N HIS A 59 13.44 -5.90 -2.43
CA HIS A 59 13.00 -7.30 -2.57
C HIS A 59 13.21 -7.87 -3.98
N GLN A 60 13.15 -7.02 -5.00
CA GLN A 60 13.46 -7.38 -6.39
C GLN A 60 13.89 -6.14 -7.19
N GLN A 61 14.32 -6.35 -8.45
CA GLN A 61 14.66 -5.24 -9.34
C GLN A 61 13.41 -4.61 -9.93
N TRP A 62 13.26 -3.30 -9.72
CA TRP A 62 12.18 -2.48 -10.27
C TRP A 62 12.68 -1.63 -11.44
N GLU A 63 11.80 -1.31 -12.38
CA GLU A 63 12.05 -0.39 -13.52
C GLU A 63 11.58 1.02 -13.19
N SER A 64 10.53 1.15 -12.40
CA SER A 64 9.98 2.43 -11.97
C SER A 64 9.09 2.27 -10.73
N VAL A 65 8.87 3.38 -10.05
CA VAL A 65 7.94 3.48 -8.89
C VAL A 65 6.92 4.57 -9.17
N LYS A 66 5.67 4.29 -8.84
CA LYS A 66 4.58 5.27 -8.81
C LYS A 66 4.02 5.32 -7.41
N VAL A 67 4.04 6.51 -6.80
CA VAL A 67 3.51 6.72 -5.44
C VAL A 67 2.20 7.48 -5.56
N VAL A 68 1.09 6.80 -5.30
CA VAL A 68 -0.25 7.39 -5.24
C VAL A 68 -0.54 7.76 -3.79
N HIS A 69 -0.74 9.04 -3.52
CA HIS A 69 -0.93 9.55 -2.16
C HIS A 69 -2.06 10.59 -2.12
N GLN A 70 -2.82 10.59 -1.04
CA GLN A 70 -3.95 11.50 -0.87
C GLN A 70 -3.49 12.95 -0.63
N ASP A 71 -2.45 13.11 0.18
CA ASP A 71 -1.80 14.39 0.54
C ASP A 71 -0.38 14.11 1.06
N GLU A 72 0.34 15.17 1.44
CA GLU A 72 1.73 15.07 1.91
C GLU A 72 1.88 14.81 3.41
N LYS A 73 0.81 14.49 4.13
CA LYS A 73 0.83 14.32 5.59
C LYS A 73 1.46 13.01 6.04
N ASN A 74 1.52 12.00 5.16
CA ASN A 74 2.14 10.74 5.52
C ASN A 74 3.67 10.92 5.63
N PRO A 75 4.26 10.75 6.82
CA PRO A 75 5.67 11.08 7.05
C PRO A 75 6.66 10.25 6.23
N VAL A 76 6.25 9.08 5.73
CA VAL A 76 7.15 8.20 4.97
C VAL A 76 7.30 8.60 3.50
N LEU A 77 6.46 9.50 2.98
CA LEU A 77 6.44 9.87 1.56
C LEU A 77 7.81 10.32 1.06
N GLU A 78 8.40 11.31 1.71
CA GLU A 78 9.71 11.85 1.30
C GLU A 78 10.83 10.81 1.44
N GLY A 79 10.77 9.95 2.46
CA GLY A 79 11.73 8.86 2.64
C GLY A 79 11.69 7.83 1.50
N ILE A 80 10.51 7.54 0.95
CA ILE A 80 10.36 6.66 -0.22
C ILE A 80 10.96 7.32 -1.47
N VAL A 81 10.64 8.59 -1.71
CA VAL A 81 11.16 9.34 -2.87
C VAL A 81 12.69 9.44 -2.82
N GLN A 82 13.24 9.78 -1.66
CA GLN A 82 14.68 9.84 -1.44
C GLN A 82 15.35 8.49 -1.68
N ALA A 83 14.74 7.41 -1.19
CA ALA A 83 15.24 6.05 -1.39
C ALA A 83 15.23 5.62 -2.87
N CYS A 84 14.24 6.06 -3.65
CA CYS A 84 14.21 5.84 -5.10
C CYS A 84 15.34 6.60 -5.79
N LEU A 85 15.57 7.86 -5.41
CA LEU A 85 16.64 8.69 -5.95
C LEU A 85 18.03 8.06 -5.73
N GLU A 86 18.30 7.59 -4.50
CA GLU A 86 19.56 6.93 -4.13
C GLU A 86 19.80 5.63 -4.94
N ARG A 87 18.72 4.91 -5.29
CA ARG A 87 18.77 3.72 -6.14
C ARG A 87 18.76 4.03 -7.64
N LYS A 88 18.74 5.31 -8.02
CA LYS A 88 18.57 5.77 -9.42
C LYS A 88 17.32 5.17 -10.09
N LEU A 89 16.28 4.97 -9.32
CA LEU A 89 15.03 4.38 -9.75
C LEU A 89 14.03 5.49 -10.07
N PRO A 90 13.51 5.57 -11.32
CA PRO A 90 12.48 6.54 -11.69
C PRO A 90 11.28 6.47 -10.74
N CYS A 91 10.93 7.59 -10.13
CA CYS A 91 9.84 7.69 -9.17
C CYS A 91 8.91 8.86 -9.52
N GLU A 92 7.64 8.56 -9.72
CA GLU A 92 6.60 9.56 -10.00
C GLU A 92 5.62 9.63 -8.83
N ARG A 93 5.22 10.84 -8.45
CA ARG A 93 4.23 11.12 -7.40
C ARG A 93 2.90 11.51 -8.03
N PHE A 94 1.81 10.97 -7.49
CA PHE A 94 0.45 11.26 -7.92
C PHE A 94 -0.41 11.60 -6.71
N SER A 95 -1.09 12.75 -6.80
CA SER A 95 -2.08 13.19 -5.82
C SER A 95 -3.17 13.91 -6.60
N GLY A 96 -4.11 13.16 -7.10
CA GLY A 96 -5.19 13.63 -7.93
C GLY A 96 -6.56 13.53 -7.26
N THR A 97 -7.59 13.57 -8.07
CA THR A 97 -8.93 13.17 -7.68
C THR A 97 -8.97 11.66 -7.42
N LEU A 98 -9.98 11.21 -6.68
CA LEU A 98 -10.17 9.76 -6.43
C LEU A 98 -10.20 8.95 -7.72
N LEU A 99 -10.80 9.50 -8.78
CA LEU A 99 -10.89 8.80 -10.07
C LEU A 99 -9.53 8.69 -10.77
N GLU A 100 -8.73 9.75 -10.76
CA GLU A 100 -7.37 9.74 -11.31
C GLU A 100 -6.46 8.77 -10.55
N ASP A 101 -6.52 8.78 -9.22
CA ASP A 101 -5.77 7.84 -8.38
C ASP A 101 -6.18 6.38 -8.66
N LEU A 102 -7.48 6.11 -8.78
CA LEU A 102 -8.02 4.80 -9.15
C LEU A 102 -7.51 4.34 -10.51
N GLN A 103 -7.45 5.22 -11.52
CA GLN A 103 -6.94 4.89 -12.85
C GLN A 103 -5.48 4.42 -12.81
N ILE A 104 -4.66 5.00 -11.93
CA ILE A 104 -3.27 4.56 -11.74
C ILE A 104 -3.22 3.23 -11.01
N LEU A 105 -3.94 3.09 -9.89
CA LEU A 105 -3.96 1.90 -9.08
C LEU A 105 -4.49 0.67 -9.84
N LEU A 106 -5.53 0.85 -10.65
CA LEU A 106 -6.14 -0.24 -11.43
C LEU A 106 -5.27 -0.71 -12.61
N ARG A 107 -4.31 0.09 -13.07
CA ARG A 107 -3.30 -0.30 -14.09
C ARG A 107 -2.14 -1.11 -13.50
N ALA A 108 -2.01 -1.13 -12.19
CA ALA A 108 -0.89 -1.80 -11.52
C ALA A 108 -0.96 -3.32 -11.65
N GLN A 109 0.17 -3.94 -12.00
CA GLN A 109 0.38 -5.38 -11.85
C GLN A 109 1.00 -5.72 -10.49
N THR A 110 1.78 -4.79 -9.92
CA THR A 110 2.37 -4.94 -8.58
C THR A 110 1.98 -3.75 -7.72
N LEU A 111 1.24 -4.03 -6.65
CA LEU A 111 0.72 -3.06 -5.70
C LEU A 111 1.35 -3.20 -4.33
N VAL A 112 1.66 -2.06 -3.70
CA VAL A 112 1.98 -1.97 -2.27
C VAL A 112 0.83 -1.30 -1.57
N ALA A 113 0.15 -2.05 -0.73
CA ALA A 113 -1.06 -1.59 -0.06
C ALA A 113 -0.74 -0.81 1.23
N GLY A 114 -1.21 0.42 1.32
CA GLY A 114 -1.41 1.10 2.60
C GLY A 114 -2.55 0.46 3.38
N ARG A 115 -2.57 0.64 4.71
CA ARG A 115 -3.64 0.08 5.56
C ARG A 115 -4.93 0.90 5.47
N GLY A 116 -6.05 0.21 5.42
CA GLY A 116 -7.38 0.80 5.35
C GLY A 116 -8.32 0.00 4.45
N THR A 117 -9.55 0.48 4.30
CA THR A 117 -10.61 -0.19 3.52
C THR A 117 -10.53 0.06 2.02
N PHE A 118 -9.78 1.07 1.59
CA PHE A 118 -9.68 1.45 0.18
C PHE A 118 -8.93 0.40 -0.67
N MET A 119 -7.74 -0.04 -0.21
CA MET A 119 -6.95 -1.01 -0.96
C MET A 119 -7.61 -2.39 -1.14
N PRO A 120 -8.35 -2.95 -0.16
CA PRO A 120 -9.19 -4.12 -0.39
C PRO A 120 -10.14 -3.96 -1.58
N ALA A 121 -10.81 -2.81 -1.70
CA ALA A 121 -11.70 -2.55 -2.84
C ALA A 121 -10.92 -2.48 -4.17
N VAL A 122 -9.79 -1.75 -4.20
CA VAL A 122 -8.94 -1.66 -5.40
C VAL A 122 -8.45 -3.03 -5.84
N VAL A 123 -7.93 -3.85 -4.91
CA VAL A 123 -7.45 -5.21 -5.21
C VAL A 123 -8.59 -6.10 -5.72
N GLY A 124 -9.77 -6.00 -5.10
CA GLY A 124 -10.94 -6.78 -5.49
C GLY A 124 -11.45 -6.45 -6.88
N ILE A 125 -11.52 -5.16 -7.26
CA ILE A 125 -12.03 -4.76 -8.58
C ILE A 125 -10.96 -4.77 -9.69
N SER A 126 -9.66 -4.81 -9.35
CA SER A 126 -8.57 -4.75 -10.34
C SER A 126 -8.55 -5.99 -11.23
N GLN A 127 -8.41 -5.78 -12.53
CA GLN A 127 -8.25 -6.83 -13.54
C GLN A 127 -6.78 -7.11 -13.88
N HIS A 128 -5.84 -6.29 -13.38
CA HIS A 128 -4.43 -6.34 -13.77
C HIS A 128 -3.49 -6.77 -12.65
N VAL A 129 -3.89 -6.60 -11.38
CA VAL A 129 -3.03 -6.91 -10.24
C VAL A 129 -2.63 -8.40 -10.24
N SER A 130 -1.35 -8.67 -10.10
CA SER A 130 -0.78 -10.03 -10.02
C SER A 130 0.10 -10.23 -8.79
N ASN A 131 0.54 -9.13 -8.15
CA ASN A 131 1.30 -9.14 -6.92
C ASN A 131 0.79 -8.05 -5.99
N VAL A 132 0.58 -8.38 -4.73
CA VAL A 132 0.19 -7.42 -3.69
C VAL A 132 1.09 -7.57 -2.49
N TYR A 133 1.77 -6.49 -2.10
CA TYR A 133 2.48 -6.39 -0.83
C TYR A 133 1.57 -5.73 0.19
N PHE A 134 1.51 -6.29 1.41
CA PHE A 134 0.72 -5.74 2.51
C PHE A 134 1.44 -5.91 3.85
N PHE A 135 1.11 -5.04 4.79
CA PHE A 135 1.75 -5.02 6.10
C PHE A 135 0.86 -5.65 7.16
N GLU A 136 1.38 -6.67 7.86
CA GLU A 136 0.75 -7.39 8.97
C GLU A 136 -0.55 -8.12 8.59
N ASP A 137 -1.67 -7.44 8.64
CA ASP A 137 -2.97 -8.06 8.44
C ASP A 137 -3.43 -7.94 6.98
N LYS A 138 -3.96 -9.01 6.43
CA LYS A 138 -4.56 -9.02 5.07
C LYS A 138 -5.66 -7.97 4.89
N PHE A 139 -6.25 -7.49 5.97
CA PHE A 139 -7.36 -6.55 6.00
C PHE A 139 -8.38 -6.78 4.87
N VAL A 140 -8.82 -8.05 4.75
CA VAL A 140 -9.79 -8.49 3.71
C VAL A 140 -9.31 -8.20 2.27
N LEU A 141 -8.00 -8.29 2.00
CA LEU A 141 -7.48 -8.27 0.63
C LEU A 141 -7.87 -9.59 -0.06
N GLN A 142 -9.00 -9.59 -0.75
CA GLN A 142 -9.46 -10.73 -1.55
C GLN A 142 -9.40 -10.34 -3.01
N PRO A 143 -8.39 -10.82 -3.76
CA PRO A 143 -8.38 -10.66 -5.21
C PRO A 143 -9.59 -11.37 -5.83
N ASP A 144 -10.13 -10.77 -6.90
CA ASP A 144 -11.25 -11.32 -7.66
C ASP A 144 -10.87 -12.59 -8.45
N ARG A 145 -9.60 -12.89 -8.57
CA ARG A 145 -9.09 -13.96 -9.44
C ARG A 145 -7.99 -14.76 -8.80
N ASP A 146 -7.88 -16.00 -9.24
CA ASP A 146 -6.77 -16.87 -8.88
C ASP A 146 -5.44 -16.38 -9.44
N GLY A 147 -4.35 -16.83 -8.81
CA GLY A 147 -2.99 -16.55 -9.27
C GLY A 147 -2.41 -15.22 -8.82
N VAL A 148 -3.14 -14.37 -8.08
CA VAL A 148 -2.57 -13.18 -7.44
C VAL A 148 -1.66 -13.59 -6.29
N ARG A 149 -0.40 -13.19 -6.38
CA ARG A 149 0.59 -13.47 -5.33
C ARG A 149 0.50 -12.43 -4.23
N MET A 150 0.27 -12.91 -3.02
CA MET A 150 0.17 -12.09 -1.82
C MET A 150 1.49 -12.16 -1.05
N TRP A 151 2.11 -11.00 -0.83
CA TRP A 151 3.36 -10.84 -0.10
C TRP A 151 3.10 -10.12 1.22
N ARG A 152 3.24 -10.85 2.30
CA ARG A 152 3.06 -10.31 3.64
C ARG A 152 4.39 -9.82 4.19
N VAL A 153 4.39 -8.59 4.69
CA VAL A 153 5.50 -8.06 5.48
C VAL A 153 5.09 -8.03 6.94
N ILE A 154 5.83 -8.73 7.77
CA ILE A 154 5.54 -8.91 9.19
C ILE A 154 6.59 -8.26 10.07
N ASP A 155 6.14 -7.67 11.18
CA ASP A 155 6.97 -7.23 12.29
C ASP A 155 7.31 -8.41 13.19
N LYS A 156 8.51 -8.97 13.03
CA LYS A 156 8.97 -10.16 13.77
C LYS A 156 8.96 -10.00 15.29
N LYS A 157 9.15 -8.76 15.78
CA LYS A 157 9.17 -8.46 17.21
C LYS A 157 7.81 -8.02 17.74
N GLY A 158 6.92 -7.58 16.86
CA GLY A 158 5.60 -7.07 17.22
C GLY A 158 5.59 -5.69 17.87
N ASP A 159 6.73 -5.03 17.99
CA ASP A 159 6.86 -3.73 18.67
C ASP A 159 6.15 -2.60 17.91
N PHE A 160 6.33 -2.55 16.58
CA PHE A 160 5.64 -1.58 15.76
C PHE A 160 4.13 -1.83 15.76
N LYS A 161 3.74 -3.09 15.58
CA LYS A 161 2.35 -3.50 15.62
C LYS A 161 1.68 -3.08 16.93
N LYS A 162 2.30 -3.34 18.07
CA LYS A 162 1.79 -2.98 19.39
C LYS A 162 1.66 -1.46 19.58
N ARG A 163 2.64 -0.67 19.10
CA ARG A 163 2.68 0.78 19.35
C ARG A 163 1.89 1.61 18.34
N VAL A 164 1.75 1.13 17.12
CA VAL A 164 1.18 1.91 16.01
C VAL A 164 -0.11 1.30 15.46
N LEU A 165 -0.20 -0.05 15.36
CA LEU A 165 -1.33 -0.66 14.66
C LEU A 165 -2.49 -0.98 15.59
N SER A 166 -2.39 -1.84 16.52
CA SER A 166 -3.42 -2.48 17.38
C SER A 166 -4.41 -1.50 18.06
N SER A 167 -5.05 -0.63 17.29
CA SER A 167 -5.94 0.46 17.76
C SER A 167 -5.26 1.49 18.67
N ASN A 168 -3.94 1.60 18.57
CA ASN A 168 -3.14 2.51 19.39
C ASN A 168 -2.66 3.75 18.63
N TRP A 169 -3.08 3.92 17.38
CA TRP A 169 -2.72 5.07 16.59
C TRP A 169 -3.34 6.35 17.14
N THR A 170 -2.52 7.31 17.53
CA THR A 170 -2.91 8.63 18.02
C THR A 170 -2.26 9.76 17.22
N ASN A 171 -1.49 9.40 16.17
CA ASN A 171 -0.74 10.35 15.36
C ASN A 171 0.24 11.20 16.18
N SER A 172 0.78 10.66 17.28
CA SER A 172 1.75 11.36 18.11
C SER A 172 3.10 11.53 17.42
N ALA A 173 3.90 12.50 17.89
CA ALA A 173 5.27 12.73 17.40
C ALA A 173 6.13 11.46 17.52
N ASP A 174 6.01 10.73 18.64
CA ASP A 174 6.74 9.48 18.87
C ASP A 174 6.36 8.38 17.87
N GLN A 175 5.07 8.27 17.54
CA GLN A 175 4.60 7.30 16.56
C GLN A 175 5.07 7.66 15.14
N ARG A 176 5.05 8.94 14.77
CA ARG A 176 5.61 9.41 13.49
C ARG A 176 7.12 9.18 13.41
N SER A 177 7.86 9.48 14.49
CA SER A 177 9.28 9.19 14.57
C SER A 177 9.56 7.70 14.43
N LEU A 178 8.76 6.84 15.09
CA LEU A 178 8.87 5.39 14.97
C LEU A 178 8.57 4.91 13.53
N MET A 179 7.60 5.51 12.85
CA MET A 179 7.33 5.20 11.44
C MET A 179 8.56 5.45 10.55
N LEU A 180 9.34 6.49 10.83
CA LEU A 180 10.53 6.84 10.05
C LEU A 180 11.76 5.98 10.42
N SER A 181 11.90 5.64 11.70
CA SER A 181 13.12 5.04 12.26
C SER A 181 13.01 3.54 12.54
N TYR A 182 11.87 2.90 12.30
CA TYR A 182 11.70 1.47 12.61
C TYR A 182 12.67 0.60 11.81
N PRO A 183 13.48 -0.24 12.47
CA PRO A 183 14.57 -0.94 11.81
C PRO A 183 14.09 -2.01 10.81
N SER A 184 14.67 -2.04 9.61
CA SER A 184 14.33 -3.01 8.55
C SER A 184 14.62 -4.47 8.95
N GLN A 185 15.67 -4.73 9.76
CA GLN A 185 15.98 -6.06 10.26
C GLN A 185 14.88 -6.68 11.15
N ASN A 186 13.96 -5.87 11.67
CA ASN A 186 12.81 -6.35 12.41
C ASN A 186 11.65 -6.81 11.51
N LEU A 187 11.74 -6.54 10.21
CA LEU A 187 10.73 -6.95 9.23
C LEU A 187 11.17 -8.20 8.47
N SER A 188 10.20 -8.94 7.95
CA SER A 188 10.42 -10.01 6.99
C SER A 188 9.31 -10.03 5.95
N ILE A 189 9.66 -10.35 4.70
CA ILE A 189 8.71 -10.50 3.59
C ILE A 189 8.52 -11.99 3.34
N THR A 190 7.28 -12.44 3.33
CA THR A 190 6.92 -13.83 3.08
C THR A 190 5.79 -13.90 2.05
N ARG A 191 5.84 -14.90 1.18
CA ARG A 191 4.73 -15.18 0.27
C ARG A 191 3.67 -15.95 1.03
N GLU A 192 2.43 -15.46 0.98
CA GLU A 192 1.27 -16.21 1.48
C GLU A 192 1.00 -17.41 0.55
N LYS A 193 0.58 -18.53 1.13
CA LYS A 193 0.22 -19.76 0.40
C LYS A 193 -1.21 -19.68 -0.12
#